data_548081398816c91cfc3b3a0767b9d7b1
#
_entry.id   548081398816c91cfc3b3a0767b9d7b1
#
_cell.length_a   1.000
_cell.length_b   1.000
_cell.length_c   1.000
_cell.angle_alpha   90.00
_cell.angle_beta   90.00
_cell.angle_gamma   90.00
#
_symmetry.space_group_name_H-M   'P 1'
#
loop_
_entity.id
_entity.type
_entity.pdbx_description
1 polymer ?
#
loop_
_entity_poly.entity_id
_entity_poly.type
_entity_poly.pdbx_seq_one_letter_code
_entity_poly.pdbx_strand_id
1 'polypeptide(L)'
;MRWNIPSSSGGSLTLAQRTIPNPQAVMTLNLSLAVLIPLNLSGMLYPKYISQVCTLKLAVEHVNTRNASIVPELANLRPGFSMDYTLLDTQFNAPAAVDALMNYLFQSRELADSVPRAVLGPLFSEIAKPTALLAGAEQVPMVSYRASAPELVQLLRLSL
;
A
#
# COMPACT_ATOMS: atom_id res chain seq x y z
N MET A 1 -68.73 32.77 14.66
CA MET A 1 -67.56 31.85 14.70
C MET A 1 -66.32 32.71 14.49
N ARG A 2 -65.49 32.87 15.52
CA ARG A 2 -64.24 33.61 15.46
C ARG A 2 -63.12 32.60 15.37
N TRP A 3 -62.30 32.68 14.32
CA TRP A 3 -61.08 31.87 14.19
C TRP A 3 -59.93 32.55 14.91
N ASN A 4 -59.35 31.85 15.90
CA ASN A 4 -58.11 32.29 16.57
C ASN A 4 -56.94 31.80 15.75
N ILE A 5 -56.12 32.69 15.25
CA ILE A 5 -54.86 32.40 14.59
C ILE A 5 -53.77 32.45 15.67
N PRO A 6 -52.99 31.38 15.90
CA PRO A 6 -51.88 31.44 16.83
C PRO A 6 -50.72 32.21 16.19
N SER A 7 -50.17 33.16 16.95
CA SER A 7 -48.97 33.94 16.60
C SER A 7 -47.74 33.01 16.47
N SER A 8 -47.10 33.06 15.30
CA SER A 8 -45.82 32.39 15.03
C SER A 8 -44.71 33.01 15.88
N SER A 9 -44.18 32.26 16.83
CA SER A 9 -42.92 32.57 17.51
C SER A 9 -41.77 32.50 16.52
N GLY A 10 -41.04 33.60 16.37
CA GLY A 10 -39.86 33.72 15.51
C GLY A 10 -38.76 32.79 15.94
N GLY A 11 -38.58 31.69 15.19
CA GLY A 11 -37.39 30.86 15.26
C GLY A 11 -36.21 31.58 14.60
N SER A 12 -35.24 31.97 15.40
CA SER A 12 -33.96 32.46 14.90
C SER A 12 -33.28 31.34 14.11
N LEU A 13 -33.17 31.49 12.81
CA LEU A 13 -32.37 30.62 11.94
C LEU A 13 -30.89 30.90 12.22
N THR A 14 -30.28 30.11 13.09
CA THR A 14 -28.83 30.09 13.26
C THR A 14 -28.22 29.53 11.99
N LEU A 15 -27.63 30.40 11.17
CA LEU A 15 -26.79 30.00 10.04
C LEU A 15 -25.66 29.12 10.57
N ALA A 16 -25.74 27.82 10.28
CA ALA A 16 -24.62 26.92 10.53
C ALA A 16 -23.41 27.45 9.80
N GLN A 17 -22.45 27.98 10.56
CA GLN A 17 -21.16 28.37 10.02
C GLN A 17 -20.54 27.16 9.34
N ARG A 18 -20.50 27.16 8.01
CA ARG A 18 -19.69 26.26 7.23
C ARG A 18 -18.24 26.48 7.63
N THR A 19 -17.70 25.59 8.44
CA THR A 19 -16.27 25.55 8.76
C THR A 19 -15.52 25.36 7.45
N ILE A 20 -14.88 26.41 6.96
CA ILE A 20 -14.00 26.33 5.80
C ILE A 20 -12.86 25.41 6.22
N PRO A 21 -12.59 24.31 5.50
CA PRO A 21 -11.47 23.42 5.84
C PRO A 21 -10.20 24.26 5.85
N ASN A 22 -9.41 24.12 6.91
CA ASN A 22 -8.12 24.80 7.04
C ASN A 22 -7.29 24.53 5.78
N PRO A 23 -6.92 25.55 4.97
CA PRO A 23 -6.16 25.36 3.73
C PRO A 23 -4.74 24.81 3.95
N GLN A 24 -4.33 24.65 5.21
CA GLN A 24 -3.04 24.07 5.61
C GLN A 24 -3.15 22.61 6.08
N ALA A 25 -4.26 21.92 5.89
CA ALA A 25 -4.31 20.48 6.12
C ALA A 25 -3.32 19.81 5.16
N VAL A 26 -2.13 19.48 5.65
CA VAL A 26 -1.14 18.70 4.89
C VAL A 26 -1.79 17.35 4.60
N MET A 27 -2.14 17.11 3.32
CA MET A 27 -2.62 15.79 2.92
C MET A 27 -1.51 14.78 3.18
N THR A 28 -1.72 13.90 4.15
CA THR A 28 -0.84 12.75 4.39
C THR A 28 -1.05 11.74 3.27
N LEU A 29 0.04 11.33 2.65
CA LEU A 29 0.05 10.26 1.65
C LEU A 29 0.89 9.11 2.19
N ASN A 30 0.23 8.05 2.60
CA ASN A 30 0.91 6.82 3.01
C ASN A 30 0.98 5.83 1.85
N LEU A 31 2.19 5.38 1.51
CA LEU A 31 2.44 4.32 0.53
C LEU A 31 2.67 3.01 1.27
N SER A 32 1.66 2.15 1.30
CA SER A 32 1.77 0.80 1.86
C SER A 32 2.23 -0.19 0.79
N LEU A 33 3.25 -0.99 1.11
CA LEU A 33 3.84 -2.00 0.23
C LEU A 33 3.55 -3.41 0.76
N ALA A 34 3.08 -4.30 -0.11
CA ALA A 34 3.12 -5.75 0.12
C ALA A 34 4.45 -6.29 -0.42
N VAL A 35 5.28 -6.90 0.42
CA VAL A 35 6.62 -7.37 0.04
C VAL A 35 6.68 -8.88 0.06
N LEU A 36 6.74 -9.49 -1.12
CA LEU A 36 6.85 -10.93 -1.32
C LEU A 36 8.31 -11.36 -1.25
N ILE A 37 8.69 -12.04 -0.18
CA ILE A 37 10.05 -12.47 0.09
C ILE A 37 10.08 -13.89 0.68
N PRO A 38 11.00 -14.77 0.27
CA PRO A 38 11.12 -16.10 0.87
C PRO A 38 11.89 -16.01 2.17
N LEU A 39 11.21 -16.06 3.29
CA LEU A 39 11.81 -16.01 4.63
C LEU A 39 12.08 -17.39 5.20
N ASN A 40 11.13 -18.31 5.01
CA ASN A 40 11.14 -19.64 5.57
C ASN A 40 11.21 -20.73 4.49
N LEU A 41 12.05 -21.74 4.72
CA LEU A 41 12.03 -22.98 3.99
C LEU A 41 12.01 -24.13 5.01
N SER A 42 10.94 -24.91 5.04
CA SER A 42 10.79 -26.06 5.95
C SER A 42 11.03 -25.73 7.43
N GLY A 43 10.58 -24.54 7.87
CA GLY A 43 10.69 -24.08 9.26
C GLY A 43 12.04 -23.44 9.63
N MET A 44 12.98 -23.34 8.69
CA MET A 44 14.25 -22.62 8.91
C MET A 44 14.26 -21.26 8.23
N LEU A 45 14.62 -20.24 8.99
CA LEU A 45 14.89 -18.89 8.46
C LEU A 45 16.12 -18.91 7.57
N TYR A 46 16.02 -18.29 6.39
CA TYR A 46 17.14 -18.21 5.46
C TYR A 46 17.94 -16.92 5.67
N PRO A 47 19.17 -16.98 6.24
CA PRO A 47 19.95 -15.79 6.60
C PRO A 47 20.17 -14.81 5.43
N LYS A 48 20.29 -15.35 4.21
CA LYS A 48 20.46 -14.55 2.98
C LYS A 48 19.31 -13.57 2.74
N TYR A 49 18.07 -13.93 3.10
CA TYR A 49 16.93 -13.06 2.86
C TYR A 49 16.65 -12.13 4.03
N ILE A 50 17.17 -12.42 5.22
CA ILE A 50 17.13 -11.51 6.36
C ILE A 50 17.87 -10.20 6.01
N SER A 51 19.02 -10.28 5.32
CA SER A 51 19.74 -9.07 4.88
C SER A 51 18.90 -8.20 3.94
N GLN A 52 18.07 -8.81 3.08
CA GLN A 52 17.15 -8.06 2.20
C GLN A 52 16.06 -7.35 3.00
N VAL A 53 15.53 -8.00 4.05
CA VAL A 53 14.56 -7.37 4.97
C VAL A 53 15.21 -6.19 5.70
N CYS A 54 16.44 -6.34 6.17
CA CYS A 54 17.18 -5.24 6.80
C CYS A 54 17.41 -4.08 5.84
N THR A 55 17.75 -4.37 4.59
CA THR A 55 17.92 -3.35 3.53
C THR A 55 16.60 -2.63 3.24
N LEU A 56 15.50 -3.37 3.12
CA LEU A 56 14.16 -2.80 2.94
C LEU A 56 13.80 -1.87 4.11
N LYS A 57 13.99 -2.34 5.34
CA LYS A 57 13.73 -1.55 6.55
C LYS A 57 14.53 -0.24 6.53
N LEU A 58 15.82 -0.31 6.22
CA LEU A 58 16.68 0.87 6.12
C LEU A 58 16.20 1.82 5.01
N ALA A 59 15.81 1.30 3.84
CA ALA A 59 15.31 2.12 2.74
C ALA A 59 14.01 2.85 3.12
N VAL A 60 13.07 2.16 3.77
CA VAL A 60 11.82 2.77 4.26
C VAL A 60 12.11 3.81 5.34
N GLU A 61 13.05 3.57 6.23
CA GLU A 61 13.47 4.53 7.25
C GLU A 61 14.07 5.79 6.60
N HIS A 62 14.96 5.65 5.59
CA HIS A 62 15.51 6.78 4.84
C HIS A 62 14.41 7.61 4.16
N VAL A 63 13.42 6.95 3.54
CA VAL A 63 12.26 7.63 2.95
C VAL A 63 11.48 8.42 4.00
N ASN A 64 11.15 7.79 5.12
CA ASN A 64 10.32 8.40 6.17
C ASN A 64 11.03 9.52 6.91
N THR A 65 12.35 9.41 7.10
CA THR A 65 13.18 10.44 7.72
C THR A 65 13.73 11.47 6.72
N ARG A 66 13.47 11.28 5.41
CA ARG A 66 14.02 12.11 4.33
C ARG A 66 15.55 12.17 4.36
N ASN A 67 16.18 11.07 4.75
CA ASN A 67 17.63 10.98 4.82
C ASN A 67 18.22 10.87 3.40
N ALA A 68 18.71 11.98 2.91
CA ALA A 68 19.26 12.12 1.55
C ALA A 68 20.73 11.68 1.41
N SER A 69 21.30 10.99 2.41
CA SER A 69 22.71 10.60 2.40
C SER A 69 23.06 9.59 1.29
N ILE A 70 22.08 8.74 0.89
CA ILE A 70 22.26 7.74 -0.16
C ILE A 70 21.52 8.15 -1.44
N VAL A 71 20.30 8.65 -1.29
CA VAL A 71 19.42 9.10 -2.39
C VAL A 71 19.08 10.56 -2.18
N PRO A 72 19.78 11.49 -2.85
CA PRO A 72 19.61 12.94 -2.65
C PRO A 72 18.17 13.43 -2.89
N GLU A 73 17.44 12.78 -3.79
CA GLU A 73 16.07 13.14 -4.16
C GLU A 73 15.09 13.01 -2.99
N LEU A 74 15.41 12.23 -1.97
CA LEU A 74 14.57 12.07 -0.78
C LEU A 74 14.37 13.39 -0.02
N ALA A 75 15.31 14.34 -0.13
CA ALA A 75 15.16 15.69 0.44
C ALA A 75 13.97 16.45 -0.15
N ASN A 76 13.58 16.11 -1.38
CA ASN A 76 12.51 16.78 -2.12
C ASN A 76 11.16 16.07 -2.00
N LEU A 77 11.04 15.03 -1.19
CA LEU A 77 9.78 14.34 -0.97
C LEU A 77 8.75 15.30 -0.37
N ARG A 78 7.52 15.20 -0.92
CA ARG A 78 6.39 15.98 -0.45
C ARG A 78 6.21 15.86 1.06
N PRO A 79 5.99 16.97 1.80
CA PRO A 79 5.60 16.91 3.21
C PRO A 79 4.34 16.05 3.40
N GLY A 80 4.33 15.23 4.45
CA GLY A 80 3.23 14.31 4.72
C GLY A 80 3.28 12.98 3.94
N PHE A 81 4.30 12.75 3.10
CA PHE A 81 4.54 11.44 2.51
C PHE A 81 5.20 10.51 3.53
N SER A 82 4.67 9.32 3.66
CA SER A 82 5.24 8.22 4.45
C SER A 82 5.13 6.90 3.70
N MET A 83 5.95 5.94 4.07
CA MET A 83 5.96 4.59 3.50
C MET A 83 5.94 3.57 4.62
N ASP A 84 5.15 2.52 4.45
CA ASP A 84 5.17 1.33 5.28
C ASP A 84 5.22 0.06 4.42
N TYR A 85 5.41 -1.10 5.06
CA TYR A 85 5.42 -2.37 4.35
C TYR A 85 4.95 -3.52 5.22
N THR A 86 4.37 -4.53 4.57
CA THR A 86 4.04 -5.82 5.17
C THR A 86 4.82 -6.92 4.46
N LEU A 87 5.51 -7.75 5.23
CA LEU A 87 6.27 -8.89 4.69
C LEU A 87 5.34 -10.09 4.51
N LEU A 88 5.33 -10.64 3.32
CA LEU A 88 4.58 -11.85 2.94
C LEU A 88 5.58 -12.95 2.59
N ASP A 89 5.60 -14.01 3.40
CA ASP A 89 6.52 -15.13 3.18
C ASP A 89 6.05 -16.01 2.03
N THR A 90 6.86 -16.10 0.99
CA THR A 90 6.56 -16.93 -0.19
C THR A 90 6.93 -18.40 0.00
N GLN A 91 7.65 -18.75 1.06
CA GLN A 91 8.13 -20.11 1.33
C GLN A 91 8.80 -20.78 0.12
N PHE A 92 9.41 -19.99 -0.76
CA PHE A 92 9.97 -20.42 -2.06
C PHE A 92 8.99 -21.13 -2.99
N ASN A 93 7.69 -20.93 -2.83
CA ASN A 93 6.71 -21.65 -3.62
C ASN A 93 5.56 -20.73 -4.08
N ALA A 94 5.05 -20.97 -5.29
CA ALA A 94 4.04 -20.13 -5.89
C ALA A 94 2.68 -20.21 -5.21
N PRO A 95 2.14 -21.37 -4.84
CA PRO A 95 0.90 -21.47 -4.07
C PRO A 95 0.94 -20.66 -2.77
N ALA A 96 1.98 -20.82 -1.94
CA ALA A 96 2.10 -20.08 -0.69
C ALA A 96 2.19 -18.57 -0.89
N ALA A 97 2.90 -18.13 -1.94
CA ALA A 97 2.99 -16.71 -2.29
C ALA A 97 1.63 -16.13 -2.74
N VAL A 98 0.87 -16.89 -3.54
CA VAL A 98 -0.48 -16.49 -3.98
C VAL A 98 -1.42 -16.43 -2.79
N ASP A 99 -1.43 -17.45 -1.93
CA ASP A 99 -2.27 -17.47 -0.74
C ASP A 99 -1.95 -16.31 0.21
N ALA A 100 -0.66 -16.05 0.45
CA ALA A 100 -0.23 -14.95 1.30
C ALA A 100 -0.67 -13.59 0.74
N LEU A 101 -0.48 -13.37 -0.56
CA LEU A 101 -0.89 -12.13 -1.21
C LEU A 101 -2.41 -11.99 -1.23
N MET A 102 -3.14 -13.03 -1.57
CA MET A 102 -4.59 -13.03 -1.63
C MET A 102 -5.19 -12.71 -0.26
N ASN A 103 -4.76 -13.42 0.78
CA ASN A 103 -5.23 -13.17 2.15
C ASN A 103 -4.94 -11.73 2.60
N TYR A 104 -3.76 -11.19 2.28
CA TYR A 104 -3.41 -9.83 2.60
C TYR A 104 -4.30 -8.81 1.87
N LEU A 105 -4.55 -9.01 0.57
CA LEU A 105 -5.42 -8.12 -0.22
C LEU A 105 -6.87 -8.14 0.28
N PHE A 106 -7.40 -9.31 0.65
CA PHE A 106 -8.75 -9.43 1.23
C PHE A 106 -8.85 -8.74 2.59
N GLN A 107 -7.93 -9.02 3.51
CA GLN A 107 -7.92 -8.40 4.84
C GLN A 107 -7.77 -6.88 4.75
N SER A 108 -6.93 -6.38 3.83
CA SER A 108 -6.72 -4.95 3.62
C SER A 108 -7.97 -4.23 3.12
N ARG A 109 -8.83 -4.91 2.36
CA ARG A 109 -10.10 -4.33 1.88
C ARG A 109 -11.11 -4.13 3.00
N GLU A 110 -11.14 -5.04 3.97
CA GLU A 110 -12.02 -4.91 5.13
C GLU A 110 -11.60 -3.73 6.04
N LEU A 111 -10.32 -3.40 6.03
CA LEU A 111 -9.71 -2.34 6.83
C LEU A 111 -9.43 -1.10 5.97
N ALA A 112 -10.40 -0.58 5.25
CA ALA A 112 -10.42 0.54 4.30
C ALA A 112 -9.15 1.44 4.10
N ASP A 113 -8.25 1.51 5.08
CA ASP A 113 -7.06 2.37 5.10
C ASP A 113 -5.73 1.65 4.77
N SER A 114 -5.73 0.33 4.57
CA SER A 114 -4.49 -0.48 4.48
C SER A 114 -4.29 -1.26 3.17
N VAL A 115 -5.09 -0.99 2.12
CA VAL A 115 -4.88 -1.63 0.82
C VAL A 115 -3.49 -1.26 0.29
N PRO A 116 -2.63 -2.26 -0.04
CA PRO A 116 -1.31 -1.97 -0.56
C PRO A 116 -1.42 -1.16 -1.85
N ARG A 117 -0.56 -0.16 -1.96
CA ARG A 117 -0.46 0.67 -3.17
C ARG A 117 0.44 0.04 -4.22
N ALA A 118 1.29 -0.90 -3.81
CA ALA A 118 2.13 -1.67 -4.70
C ALA A 118 2.58 -2.99 -4.06
N VAL A 119 2.93 -3.96 -4.90
CA VAL A 119 3.56 -5.21 -4.51
C VAL A 119 5.03 -5.18 -4.92
N LEU A 120 5.95 -5.46 -4.00
CA LEU A 120 7.37 -5.57 -4.26
C LEU A 120 7.81 -7.04 -4.21
N GLY A 121 8.50 -7.51 -5.22
CA GLY A 121 8.88 -8.91 -5.39
C GLY A 121 7.87 -9.66 -6.27
N PRO A 122 7.91 -10.99 -6.28
CA PRO A 122 8.89 -11.88 -5.67
C PRO A 122 10.21 -11.98 -6.45
N LEU A 123 11.13 -12.77 -5.87
CA LEU A 123 12.49 -12.96 -6.41
C LEU A 123 12.53 -13.88 -7.64
N PHE A 124 11.65 -14.89 -7.71
CA PHE A 124 11.68 -15.94 -8.72
C PHE A 124 10.55 -15.78 -9.72
N SER A 125 10.87 -15.98 -11.03
CA SER A 125 9.91 -15.82 -12.11
C SER A 125 8.69 -16.75 -12.01
N GLU A 126 8.90 -17.97 -11.53
CA GLU A 126 7.82 -18.96 -11.34
C GLU A 126 6.79 -18.50 -10.29
N ILE A 127 7.24 -17.77 -9.28
CA ILE A 127 6.37 -17.17 -8.26
C ILE A 127 5.80 -15.85 -8.78
N ALA A 128 6.58 -15.09 -9.53
CA ALA A 128 6.18 -13.78 -10.04
C ALA A 128 5.01 -13.87 -11.03
N LYS A 129 4.95 -14.90 -11.87
CA LYS A 129 3.87 -15.06 -12.84
C LYS A 129 2.48 -15.10 -12.21
N PRO A 130 2.17 -16.05 -11.30
CA PRO A 130 0.84 -16.12 -10.70
C PRO A 130 0.54 -14.94 -9.76
N THR A 131 1.53 -14.43 -9.03
CA THR A 131 1.33 -13.26 -8.17
C THR A 131 1.11 -11.97 -8.95
N ALA A 132 1.74 -11.82 -10.14
CA ALA A 132 1.48 -10.68 -11.02
C ALA A 132 0.08 -10.71 -11.63
N LEU A 133 -0.43 -11.91 -11.98
CA LEU A 133 -1.81 -12.07 -12.44
C LEU A 133 -2.81 -11.67 -11.34
N LEU A 134 -2.58 -12.12 -10.12
CA LEU A 134 -3.42 -11.74 -8.97
C LEU A 134 -3.36 -10.24 -8.70
N ALA A 135 -2.16 -9.66 -8.64
CA ALA A 135 -1.98 -8.22 -8.41
C ALA A 135 -2.65 -7.39 -9.53
N GLY A 136 -2.51 -7.84 -10.80
CA GLY A 136 -3.16 -7.20 -11.94
C GLY A 136 -4.69 -7.27 -11.88
N ALA A 137 -5.26 -8.42 -11.49
CA ALA A 137 -6.71 -8.57 -11.30
C ALA A 137 -7.24 -7.62 -10.20
N GLU A 138 -6.43 -7.35 -9.20
CA GLU A 138 -6.73 -6.45 -8.08
C GLU A 138 -6.33 -4.98 -8.35
N GLN A 139 -5.82 -4.69 -9.54
CA GLN A 139 -5.35 -3.37 -9.95
C GLN A 139 -4.24 -2.79 -9.04
N VAL A 140 -3.42 -3.66 -8.45
CA VAL A 140 -2.28 -3.29 -7.63
C VAL A 140 -1.00 -3.44 -8.45
N PRO A 141 -0.24 -2.37 -8.70
CA PRO A 141 1.01 -2.46 -9.46
C PRO A 141 2.02 -3.34 -8.73
N MET A 142 2.74 -4.16 -9.51
CA MET A 142 3.78 -5.05 -8.97
C MET A 142 5.13 -4.75 -9.60
N VAL A 143 6.17 -4.68 -8.77
CA VAL A 143 7.56 -4.50 -9.18
C VAL A 143 8.36 -5.72 -8.75
N SER A 144 8.90 -6.48 -9.71
CA SER A 144 9.82 -7.58 -9.43
C SER A 144 11.25 -7.14 -9.75
N TYR A 145 12.14 -7.28 -8.79
CA TYR A 145 13.51 -6.79 -8.89
C TYR A 145 14.50 -7.84 -9.42
N ARG A 146 14.08 -9.09 -9.62
CA ARG A 146 14.94 -10.18 -10.10
C ARG A 146 14.28 -11.17 -11.04
N ALA A 147 12.97 -11.22 -11.11
CA ALA A 147 12.27 -12.11 -12.04
C ALA A 147 12.49 -11.61 -13.47
N SER A 148 13.13 -12.44 -14.31
CA SER A 148 13.58 -12.08 -15.66
C SER A 148 12.91 -12.86 -16.77
N ALA A 149 11.84 -13.62 -16.47
CA ALA A 149 11.12 -14.38 -17.49
C ALA A 149 10.47 -13.46 -18.53
N PRO A 150 10.66 -13.69 -19.83
CA PRO A 150 10.14 -12.83 -20.89
C PRO A 150 8.62 -12.67 -20.86
N GLU A 151 7.91 -13.69 -20.39
CA GLU A 151 6.45 -13.69 -20.28
C GLU A 151 5.90 -12.66 -19.29
N LEU A 152 6.71 -12.26 -18.30
CA LEU A 152 6.33 -11.21 -17.34
C LEU A 152 6.14 -9.85 -18.03
N VAL A 153 6.90 -9.57 -19.08
CA VAL A 153 6.76 -8.34 -19.86
C VAL A 153 5.42 -8.29 -20.59
N GLN A 154 4.92 -9.45 -21.04
CA GLN A 154 3.61 -9.55 -21.69
C GLN A 154 2.47 -9.37 -20.70
N LEU A 155 2.58 -9.94 -19.50
CA LEU A 155 1.58 -9.79 -18.42
C LEU A 155 1.44 -8.34 -17.96
N LEU A 156 2.54 -7.61 -17.85
CA LEU A 156 2.54 -6.19 -17.50
C LEU A 156 1.89 -5.29 -18.55
N ARG A 157 1.86 -5.71 -19.84
CA ARG A 157 1.17 -4.98 -20.91
C ARG A 157 -0.34 -5.18 -20.95
N LEU A 158 -0.86 -6.22 -20.31
CA LEU A 158 -2.29 -6.53 -20.26
C LEU A 158 -2.99 -5.87 -19.03
N SER A 159 -2.21 -5.34 -18.09
CA SER A 159 -2.71 -4.70 -16.87
C SER A 159 -2.71 -3.15 -16.92
N LEU A 160 -2.36 -2.58 -18.06
CA LEU A 160 -2.44 -1.13 -18.36
C LEU A 160 -3.58 -0.84 -19.33
#